data_3a38fc332e5423a16d019477bb4efff8
#
_entry.id   3a38fc332e5423a16d019477bb4efff8
#
_cell.length_a   1.000
_cell.length_b   1.000
_cell.length_c   1.000
_cell.angle_alpha   90.00
_cell.angle_beta   90.00
_cell.angle_gamma   90.00
#
_symmetry.space_group_name_H-M   'P 1'
#
loop_
_entity.id
_entity.type
_entity.pdbx_description
1 polymer ?
#
loop_
_entity_poly.entity_id
_entity_poly.type
_entity_poly.pdbx_seq_one_letter_code
_entity_poly.pdbx_strand_id
1 'polypeptide(L)'
;MAAKLRRGDRAAVAALVFGCLNASLVQTIAFPLQAELPDLLAQPREVTAWVVTATVASASAFAPVSGRLGDLWGRKRVALVLVGLLAVGSLLAALAPGVGLLIAGRAVQGVAIGLIPLSMSILKEILPAHRLGPALALASATLGIGAAFGIPLGAALSEWAGWRSIFWVSLVLSLVAAPLIAVAVPAAESRAPGRFDLVGATTNVVGSAALLIGIAEALTLGWDSPVTLVLVIGGAVCLTFGWLAMARNPSPLIDVRVSLRPQILRTNVLSLLINFATMTTMVVFPQLLVLPAGSPAGFGLSPLAASLIMMANGVSQAIATPFLARILRRVEPRTAAAAGAAIVTVAIAVAIVPTSPQSLFAVNIVVGAAFGVVFAMIPQIIMSAVPAQDAAAANGLNAQIRIFGTAGAATVAGALIATESNSGVPSASGFALSLGIAAAASGLATLLSLLIPAQRDRHGS
;
A
#
# COMPACT_ATOMS: atom_id res chain seq x y z
N MET A 1 21.76 -4.86 27.87
CA MET A 1 20.82 -4.20 28.80
C MET A 1 19.78 -3.44 27.96
N ALA A 2 18.52 -3.87 27.91
CA ALA A 2 17.49 -3.23 27.09
C ALA A 2 17.07 -1.92 27.78
N ALA A 3 17.58 -0.79 27.31
CA ALA A 3 17.16 0.52 27.79
C ALA A 3 15.64 0.69 27.53
N LYS A 4 14.84 0.76 28.59
CA LYS A 4 13.39 0.99 28.51
C LYS A 4 13.13 2.27 27.72
N LEU A 5 12.16 2.23 26.78
CA LEU A 5 11.64 3.43 26.11
C LEU A 5 11.29 4.48 27.18
N ARG A 6 11.70 5.75 27.00
CA ARG A 6 11.14 6.84 27.81
C ARG A 6 9.62 6.82 27.61
N ARG A 7 8.84 7.18 28.63
CA ARG A 7 7.36 7.18 28.53
C ARG A 7 6.87 7.96 27.30
N GLY A 8 7.53 9.08 26.97
CA GLY A 8 7.20 9.89 25.79
C GLY A 8 7.41 9.17 24.46
N ASP A 9 8.53 8.41 24.29
CA ASP A 9 8.80 7.68 23.04
C ASP A 9 7.75 6.59 22.77
N ARG A 10 7.30 5.89 23.83
CA ARG A 10 6.24 4.87 23.70
C ARG A 10 4.91 5.46 23.29
N ALA A 11 4.55 6.59 23.89
CA ALA A 11 3.32 7.30 23.57
C ALA A 11 3.33 7.80 22.12
N ALA A 12 4.47 8.35 21.64
CA ALA A 12 4.61 8.80 20.25
C ALA A 12 4.51 7.63 19.26
N VAL A 13 5.19 6.50 19.54
CA VAL A 13 5.08 5.29 18.69
C VAL A 13 3.63 4.80 18.65
N ALA A 14 2.97 4.68 19.82
CA ALA A 14 1.59 4.21 19.89
C ALA A 14 0.62 5.13 19.13
N ALA A 15 0.76 6.45 19.26
CA ALA A 15 -0.08 7.43 18.57
C ALA A 15 0.09 7.35 17.03
N LEU A 16 1.34 7.23 16.54
CA LEU A 16 1.63 7.09 15.12
C LEU A 16 1.14 5.75 14.57
N VAL A 17 1.36 4.66 15.30
CA VAL A 17 0.87 3.33 14.91
C VAL A 17 -0.66 3.29 14.87
N PHE A 18 -1.34 3.95 15.82
CA PHE A 18 -2.80 4.06 15.80
C PHE A 18 -3.30 4.85 14.59
N GLY A 19 -2.65 5.96 14.24
CA GLY A 19 -2.94 6.73 13.02
C GLY A 19 -2.71 5.91 11.74
N CYS A 20 -1.60 5.16 11.67
CA CYS A 20 -1.31 4.25 10.56
C CYS A 20 -2.35 3.13 10.44
N LEU A 21 -2.81 2.58 11.58
CA LEU A 21 -3.84 1.55 11.60
C LEU A 21 -5.15 2.08 11.00
N ASN A 22 -5.60 3.28 11.42
CA ASN A 22 -6.79 3.90 10.85
C ASN A 22 -6.65 4.13 9.34
N ALA A 23 -5.53 4.70 8.89
CA ALA A 23 -5.25 4.92 7.47
C ALA A 23 -5.22 3.59 6.67
N SER A 24 -4.71 2.52 7.26
CA SER A 24 -4.69 1.20 6.66
C SER A 24 -6.08 0.55 6.58
N LEU A 25 -6.88 0.66 7.64
CA LEU A 25 -8.26 0.16 7.65
C LEU A 25 -9.09 0.84 6.56
N VAL A 26 -8.97 2.15 6.40
CA VAL A 26 -9.71 2.93 5.38
C VAL A 26 -9.44 2.42 3.96
N GLN A 27 -8.28 1.85 3.68
CA GLN A 27 -7.96 1.28 2.37
C GLN A 27 -8.82 0.06 2.04
N THR A 28 -9.15 -0.77 3.02
CA THR A 28 -9.75 -2.10 2.82
C THR A 28 -11.19 -2.24 3.31
N ILE A 29 -11.59 -1.42 4.28
CA ILE A 29 -12.90 -1.52 4.94
C ILE A 29 -14.09 -1.28 4.00
N ALA A 30 -13.88 -0.57 2.89
CA ALA A 30 -14.91 -0.29 1.90
C ALA A 30 -15.00 -1.36 0.78
N PHE A 31 -14.10 -2.35 0.73
CA PHE A 31 -14.15 -3.38 -0.31
C PHE A 31 -15.46 -4.19 -0.32
N PRO A 32 -16.02 -4.61 0.82
CA PRO A 32 -17.30 -5.35 0.81
C PRO A 32 -18.43 -4.55 0.18
N LEU A 33 -18.43 -3.23 0.34
CA LEU A 33 -19.46 -2.35 -0.22
C LEU A 33 -19.52 -2.37 -1.74
N GLN A 34 -18.43 -2.69 -2.44
CA GLN A 34 -18.40 -2.64 -3.91
C GLN A 34 -19.47 -3.52 -4.55
N ALA A 35 -19.83 -4.63 -3.94
CA ALA A 35 -20.87 -5.51 -4.45
C ALA A 35 -22.29 -4.94 -4.24
N GLU A 36 -22.51 -4.20 -3.15
CA GLU A 36 -23.82 -3.71 -2.71
C GLU A 36 -24.11 -2.27 -3.16
N LEU A 37 -23.07 -1.45 -3.38
CA LEU A 37 -23.22 -0.02 -3.73
C LEU A 37 -24.06 0.24 -4.98
N PRO A 38 -24.01 -0.58 -6.06
CA PRO A 38 -24.88 -0.36 -7.22
C PRO A 38 -26.36 -0.34 -6.83
N ASP A 39 -26.80 -1.30 -6.04
CA ASP A 39 -28.18 -1.41 -5.59
C ASP A 39 -28.53 -0.37 -4.53
N LEU A 40 -27.64 -0.12 -3.56
CA LEU A 40 -27.84 0.85 -2.48
C LEU A 40 -27.93 2.29 -2.94
N LEU A 41 -27.24 2.64 -4.03
CA LEU A 41 -27.18 4.00 -4.58
C LEU A 41 -27.95 4.15 -5.89
N ALA A 42 -28.56 3.05 -6.40
CA ALA A 42 -29.20 3.01 -7.71
C ALA A 42 -28.30 3.58 -8.83
N GLN A 43 -27.03 3.15 -8.86
CA GLN A 43 -26.03 3.62 -9.80
C GLN A 43 -25.36 2.43 -10.52
N PRO A 44 -24.92 2.59 -11.78
CA PRO A 44 -24.17 1.59 -12.49
C PRO A 44 -22.90 1.17 -11.74
N ARG A 45 -22.48 -0.09 -11.92
CA ARG A 45 -21.28 -0.65 -11.27
C ARG A 45 -20.01 0.10 -11.63
N GLU A 46 -19.92 0.62 -12.85
CA GLU A 46 -18.81 1.42 -13.36
C GLU A 46 -18.65 2.72 -12.55
N VAL A 47 -19.76 3.34 -12.17
CA VAL A 47 -19.77 4.57 -11.36
C VAL A 47 -19.42 4.26 -9.91
N THR A 48 -19.95 3.19 -9.33
CA THR A 48 -19.70 2.84 -7.93
C THR A 48 -18.28 2.28 -7.70
N ALA A 49 -17.63 1.73 -8.73
CA ALA A 49 -16.22 1.32 -8.68
C ALA A 49 -15.27 2.49 -8.35
N TRP A 50 -15.65 3.72 -8.71
CA TRP A 50 -14.90 4.93 -8.39
C TRP A 50 -14.75 5.20 -6.89
N VAL A 51 -15.61 4.63 -6.04
CA VAL A 51 -15.50 4.72 -4.57
C VAL A 51 -14.18 4.14 -4.06
N VAL A 52 -13.66 3.10 -4.70
CA VAL A 52 -12.35 2.52 -4.36
C VAL A 52 -11.24 3.14 -5.21
N THR A 53 -11.46 3.28 -6.52
CA THR A 53 -10.48 3.83 -7.47
C THR A 53 -10.02 5.22 -7.05
N ALA A 54 -10.94 6.11 -6.66
CA ALA A 54 -10.60 7.46 -6.21
C ALA A 54 -9.67 7.47 -4.99
N THR A 55 -9.88 6.56 -4.03
CA THR A 55 -9.00 6.44 -2.86
C THR A 55 -7.60 6.00 -3.25
N VAL A 56 -7.48 4.98 -4.10
CA VAL A 56 -6.19 4.44 -4.54
C VAL A 56 -5.43 5.45 -5.40
N ALA A 57 -6.12 6.10 -6.34
CA ALA A 57 -5.53 7.12 -7.20
C ALA A 57 -5.01 8.32 -6.38
N SER A 58 -5.82 8.83 -5.45
CA SER A 58 -5.42 9.93 -4.56
C SER A 58 -4.28 9.54 -3.62
N ALA A 59 -4.30 8.32 -3.07
CA ALA A 59 -3.24 7.83 -2.21
C ALA A 59 -1.89 7.79 -2.94
N SER A 60 -1.88 7.27 -4.16
CA SER A 60 -0.68 7.24 -4.99
C SER A 60 -0.19 8.65 -5.34
N ALA A 61 -1.09 9.47 -5.85
CA ALA A 61 -0.78 10.80 -6.32
C ALA A 61 -0.18 11.70 -5.23
N PHE A 62 -0.74 11.65 -4.01
CA PHE A 62 -0.37 12.53 -2.91
C PHE A 62 0.67 11.96 -1.95
N ALA A 63 1.07 10.70 -2.05
CA ALA A 63 2.08 10.13 -1.15
C ALA A 63 3.42 10.88 -1.15
N PRO A 64 4.06 11.21 -2.31
CA PRO A 64 5.28 12.02 -2.34
C PRO A 64 5.03 13.47 -1.90
N VAL A 65 3.88 14.04 -2.26
CA VAL A 65 3.48 15.41 -1.88
C VAL A 65 3.40 15.52 -0.36
N SER A 66 2.72 14.60 0.29
CA SER A 66 2.61 14.53 1.75
C SER A 66 3.98 14.42 2.42
N GLY A 67 4.86 13.60 1.85
CA GLY A 67 6.24 13.45 2.28
C GLY A 67 7.01 14.76 2.22
N ARG A 68 7.02 15.42 1.06
CA ARG A 68 7.73 16.68 0.84
C ARG A 68 7.20 17.82 1.70
N LEU A 69 5.89 17.93 1.81
CA LEU A 69 5.27 18.91 2.73
C LEU A 69 5.72 18.66 4.17
N GLY A 70 5.80 17.39 4.60
CA GLY A 70 6.32 17.00 5.90
C GLY A 70 7.77 17.45 6.12
N ASP A 71 8.62 17.29 5.11
CA ASP A 71 10.02 17.68 5.18
C ASP A 71 10.18 19.23 5.21
N LEU A 72 9.32 19.99 4.49
CA LEU A 72 9.38 21.45 4.43
C LEU A 72 8.69 22.15 5.62
N TRP A 73 7.50 21.71 5.99
CA TRP A 73 6.64 22.42 6.95
C TRP A 73 6.63 21.79 8.35
N GLY A 74 7.30 20.65 8.49
CA GLY A 74 7.39 19.89 9.72
C GLY A 74 6.41 18.71 9.73
N ARG A 75 6.96 17.54 9.92
CA ARG A 75 6.28 16.24 9.78
C ARG A 75 5.08 16.10 10.70
N LYS A 76 5.19 16.55 11.97
CA LYS A 76 4.07 16.51 12.93
C LYS A 76 2.87 17.34 12.43
N ARG A 77 3.12 18.55 11.92
CA ARG A 77 2.04 19.41 11.40
C ARG A 77 1.33 18.76 10.24
N VAL A 78 2.09 18.24 9.29
CA VAL A 78 1.52 17.56 8.10
C VAL A 78 0.80 16.27 8.51
N ALA A 79 1.31 15.51 9.48
CA ALA A 79 0.60 14.34 10.02
C ALA A 79 -0.77 14.72 10.62
N LEU A 80 -0.85 15.82 11.37
CA LEU A 80 -2.14 16.32 11.90
C LEU A 80 -3.09 16.77 10.79
N VAL A 81 -2.57 17.42 9.74
CA VAL A 81 -3.38 17.78 8.56
C VAL A 81 -3.91 16.52 7.86
N LEU A 82 -3.08 15.50 7.66
CA LEU A 82 -3.51 14.25 7.03
C LEU A 82 -4.56 13.51 7.86
N VAL A 83 -4.42 13.45 9.19
CA VAL A 83 -5.47 12.89 10.07
C VAL A 83 -6.74 13.73 10.01
N GLY A 84 -6.63 15.06 9.95
CA GLY A 84 -7.76 15.96 9.74
C GLY A 84 -8.46 15.71 8.40
N LEU A 85 -7.70 15.52 7.31
CA LEU A 85 -8.25 15.14 6.00
C LEU A 85 -8.94 13.76 6.06
N LEU A 86 -8.38 12.81 6.82
CA LEU A 86 -9.00 11.51 7.01
C LEU A 86 -10.36 11.65 7.72
N ALA A 87 -10.44 12.51 8.74
CA ALA A 87 -11.69 12.81 9.43
C ALA A 87 -12.70 13.52 8.50
N VAL A 88 -12.28 14.54 7.74
CA VAL A 88 -13.13 15.26 6.79
C VAL A 88 -13.63 14.33 5.70
N GLY A 89 -12.75 13.53 5.07
CA GLY A 89 -13.15 12.56 4.05
C GLY A 89 -14.11 11.51 4.59
N SER A 90 -13.91 11.05 5.84
CA SER A 90 -14.82 10.13 6.51
C SER A 90 -16.20 10.76 6.78
N LEU A 91 -16.22 12.02 7.21
CA LEU A 91 -17.46 12.75 7.44
C LEU A 91 -18.24 12.97 6.12
N LEU A 92 -17.56 13.39 5.05
CA LEU A 92 -18.16 13.55 3.72
C LEU A 92 -18.77 12.23 3.22
N ALA A 93 -18.05 11.13 3.38
CA ALA A 93 -18.52 9.82 2.96
C ALA A 93 -19.70 9.32 3.83
N ALA A 94 -19.66 9.55 5.15
CA ALA A 94 -20.73 9.16 6.08
C ALA A 94 -22.03 9.92 5.81
N LEU A 95 -21.93 11.19 5.47
CA LEU A 95 -23.08 12.08 5.18
C LEU A 95 -23.50 12.08 3.70
N ALA A 96 -22.84 11.30 2.83
CA ALA A 96 -23.07 11.33 1.40
C ALA A 96 -24.54 10.99 1.03
N PRO A 97 -25.27 11.90 0.38
CA PRO A 97 -26.62 11.61 -0.12
C PRO A 97 -26.61 10.80 -1.42
N GLY A 98 -25.46 10.75 -2.10
CA GLY A 98 -25.29 10.05 -3.37
C GLY A 98 -23.82 9.75 -3.67
N VAL A 99 -23.58 9.05 -4.78
CA VAL A 99 -22.27 8.52 -5.16
C VAL A 99 -21.20 9.61 -5.32
N GLY A 100 -21.54 10.78 -5.83
CA GLY A 100 -20.56 11.86 -6.09
C GLY A 100 -19.87 12.36 -4.82
N LEU A 101 -20.63 12.65 -3.74
CA LEU A 101 -20.04 13.07 -2.48
C LEU A 101 -19.29 11.92 -1.79
N LEU A 102 -19.76 10.68 -1.96
CA LEU A 102 -19.07 9.50 -1.48
C LEU A 102 -17.68 9.36 -2.15
N ILE A 103 -17.60 9.47 -3.47
CA ILE A 103 -16.34 9.44 -4.23
C ILE A 103 -15.42 10.59 -3.79
N ALA A 104 -15.95 11.81 -3.62
CA ALA A 104 -15.16 12.95 -3.15
C ALA A 104 -14.59 12.69 -1.74
N GLY A 105 -15.41 12.20 -0.80
CA GLY A 105 -14.95 11.80 0.53
C GLY A 105 -13.86 10.73 0.50
N ARG A 106 -14.00 9.74 -0.38
CA ARG A 106 -13.02 8.67 -0.60
C ARG A 106 -11.71 9.19 -1.20
N ALA A 107 -11.79 10.17 -2.13
CA ALA A 107 -10.61 10.83 -2.67
C ALA A 107 -9.84 11.59 -1.56
N VAL A 108 -10.55 12.33 -0.71
CA VAL A 108 -9.94 13.03 0.44
C VAL A 108 -9.31 12.05 1.43
N GLN A 109 -9.97 10.92 1.74
CA GLN A 109 -9.39 9.85 2.55
C GLN A 109 -8.10 9.29 1.91
N GLY A 110 -8.07 9.15 0.58
CA GLY A 110 -6.90 8.68 -0.16
C GLY A 110 -5.67 9.57 0.05
N VAL A 111 -5.85 10.90 -0.02
CA VAL A 111 -4.76 11.86 0.28
C VAL A 111 -4.15 11.60 1.67
N ALA A 112 -4.98 11.28 2.65
CA ALA A 112 -4.56 11.05 4.03
C ALA A 112 -3.73 9.77 4.24
N ILE A 113 -3.74 8.83 3.30
CA ILE A 113 -2.93 7.59 3.38
C ILE A 113 -1.43 7.90 3.39
N GLY A 114 -1.00 9.06 2.90
CA GLY A 114 0.36 9.58 3.07
C GLY A 114 0.83 9.68 4.53
N LEU A 115 -0.06 9.56 5.51
CA LEU A 115 0.26 9.47 6.92
C LEU A 115 1.18 8.28 7.25
N ILE A 116 1.04 7.14 6.55
CA ILE A 116 1.83 5.92 6.81
C ILE A 116 3.33 6.16 6.54
N PRO A 117 3.77 6.55 5.33
CA PRO A 117 5.19 6.82 5.06
C PRO A 117 5.71 8.02 5.86
N LEU A 118 4.88 9.02 6.13
CA LEU A 118 5.24 10.17 6.95
C LEU A 118 5.48 9.76 8.41
N SER A 119 4.65 8.90 8.98
CA SER A 119 4.82 8.35 10.33
C SER A 119 6.13 7.59 10.48
N MET A 120 6.52 6.79 9.47
CA MET A 120 7.81 6.10 9.46
C MET A 120 8.97 7.09 9.50
N SER A 121 8.85 8.22 8.81
CA SER A 121 9.85 9.29 8.80
C SER A 121 9.92 10.05 10.13
N ILE A 122 8.78 10.26 10.79
CA ILE A 122 8.74 10.81 12.15
C ILE A 122 9.44 9.85 13.12
N LEU A 123 9.17 8.54 13.04
CA LEU A 123 9.84 7.55 13.89
C LEU A 123 11.35 7.56 13.73
N LYS A 124 11.87 7.76 12.50
CA LYS A 124 13.31 7.92 12.25
C LYS A 124 13.91 9.13 12.96
N GLU A 125 13.15 10.21 13.06
CA GLU A 125 13.61 11.46 13.64
C GLU A 125 13.63 11.42 15.17
N ILE A 126 12.60 10.81 15.78
CA ILE A 126 12.42 10.84 17.24
C ILE A 126 13.07 9.65 17.97
N LEU A 127 13.40 8.57 17.27
CA LEU A 127 13.91 7.35 17.88
C LEU A 127 15.40 7.15 17.62
N PRO A 128 16.15 6.66 18.64
CA PRO A 128 17.53 6.24 18.43
C PRO A 128 17.61 5.01 17.53
N ALA A 129 18.72 4.85 16.80
CA ALA A 129 18.90 3.82 15.77
C ALA A 129 18.54 2.39 16.23
N HIS A 130 18.92 2.01 17.46
CA HIS A 130 18.64 0.66 17.99
C HIS A 130 17.15 0.36 18.25
N ARG A 131 16.27 1.38 18.25
CA ARG A 131 14.82 1.26 18.45
C ARG A 131 14.01 1.50 17.18
N LEU A 132 14.62 2.07 16.16
CA LEU A 132 13.94 2.43 14.92
C LEU A 132 13.39 1.19 14.20
N GLY A 133 14.19 0.13 14.03
CA GLY A 133 13.77 -1.09 13.35
C GLY A 133 12.48 -1.70 13.90
N PRO A 134 12.39 -1.99 15.22
CA PRO A 134 11.16 -2.47 15.83
C PRO A 134 9.94 -1.55 15.67
N ALA A 135 10.15 -0.21 15.74
CA ALA A 135 9.07 0.74 15.57
C ALA A 135 8.56 0.78 14.12
N LEU A 136 9.47 0.75 13.14
CA LEU A 136 9.10 0.63 11.72
C LEU A 136 8.37 -0.67 11.42
N ALA A 137 8.82 -1.80 12.02
CA ALA A 137 8.15 -3.08 11.88
C ALA A 137 6.71 -3.03 12.43
N LEU A 138 6.50 -2.35 13.58
CA LEU A 138 5.18 -2.19 14.15
C LEU A 138 4.28 -1.31 13.27
N ALA A 139 4.80 -0.19 12.75
CA ALA A 139 4.09 0.65 11.80
C ALA A 139 3.76 -0.10 10.49
N SER A 140 4.69 -0.94 9.99
CA SER A 140 4.44 -1.79 8.82
C SER A 140 3.39 -2.88 9.09
N ALA A 141 3.34 -3.43 10.31
CA ALA A 141 2.35 -4.44 10.70
C ALA A 141 0.90 -3.92 10.63
N THR A 142 0.69 -2.59 10.76
CA THR A 142 -0.66 -1.99 10.63
C THR A 142 -1.27 -2.23 9.25
N LEU A 143 -0.45 -2.36 8.21
CA LEU A 143 -0.91 -2.68 6.86
C LEU A 143 -1.48 -4.11 6.80
N GLY A 144 -0.81 -5.06 7.45
CA GLY A 144 -1.32 -6.43 7.60
C GLY A 144 -2.63 -6.49 8.41
N ILE A 145 -2.70 -5.71 9.50
CA ILE A 145 -3.92 -5.60 10.31
C ILE A 145 -5.06 -5.01 9.47
N GLY A 146 -4.81 -3.95 8.70
CA GLY A 146 -5.79 -3.36 7.80
C GLY A 146 -6.27 -4.34 6.75
N ALA A 147 -5.36 -5.09 6.13
CA ALA A 147 -5.70 -6.11 5.14
C ALA A 147 -6.49 -7.28 5.74
N ALA A 148 -6.14 -7.72 6.97
CA ALA A 148 -6.79 -8.84 7.64
C ALA A 148 -8.21 -8.51 8.14
N PHE A 149 -8.34 -7.36 8.80
CA PHE A 149 -9.56 -7.02 9.55
C PHE A 149 -10.45 -6.01 8.83
N GLY A 150 -9.92 -5.25 7.85
CA GLY A 150 -10.69 -4.21 7.17
C GLY A 150 -11.90 -4.77 6.43
N ILE A 151 -11.72 -5.83 5.65
CA ILE A 151 -12.82 -6.45 4.89
C ILE A 151 -13.88 -7.07 5.82
N PRO A 152 -13.55 -7.96 6.79
CA PRO A 152 -14.53 -8.52 7.71
C PRO A 152 -15.22 -7.46 8.57
N LEU A 153 -14.47 -6.46 9.05
CA LEU A 153 -15.03 -5.37 9.83
C LEU A 153 -16.00 -4.52 8.99
N GLY A 154 -15.63 -4.24 7.74
CA GLY A 154 -16.49 -3.50 6.82
C GLY A 154 -17.79 -4.23 6.54
N ALA A 155 -17.74 -5.54 6.28
CA ALA A 155 -18.92 -6.36 6.07
C ALA A 155 -19.83 -6.39 7.32
N ALA A 156 -19.27 -6.65 8.50
CA ALA A 156 -20.01 -6.68 9.75
C ALA A 156 -20.67 -5.33 10.07
N LEU A 157 -19.95 -4.23 9.91
CA LEU A 157 -20.49 -2.89 10.14
C LEU A 157 -21.60 -2.54 9.15
N SER A 158 -21.44 -2.93 7.87
CA SER A 158 -22.48 -2.71 6.86
C SER A 158 -23.77 -3.48 7.18
N GLU A 159 -23.63 -4.73 7.59
CA GLU A 159 -24.77 -5.59 7.94
C GLU A 159 -25.50 -5.12 9.22
N TRP A 160 -24.77 -4.76 10.28
CA TRP A 160 -25.38 -4.44 11.58
C TRP A 160 -25.89 -3.01 11.69
N ALA A 161 -25.22 -2.05 11.07
CA ALA A 161 -25.48 -0.62 11.24
C ALA A 161 -25.57 0.17 9.92
N GLY A 162 -25.62 -0.56 8.81
CA GLY A 162 -25.67 0.01 7.46
C GLY A 162 -24.31 0.53 6.98
N TRP A 163 -24.14 0.66 5.67
CA TRP A 163 -22.88 0.95 5.01
C TRP A 163 -22.19 2.27 5.46
N ARG A 164 -22.98 3.24 5.92
CA ARG A 164 -22.45 4.51 6.44
C ARG A 164 -21.67 4.38 7.74
N SER A 165 -21.94 3.34 8.52
CA SER A 165 -21.24 3.06 9.78
C SER A 165 -19.74 2.89 9.63
N ILE A 166 -19.28 2.35 8.51
CA ILE A 166 -17.87 2.22 8.14
C ILE A 166 -17.15 3.57 8.21
N PHE A 167 -17.78 4.60 7.66
CA PHE A 167 -17.21 5.94 7.62
C PHE A 167 -17.31 6.66 8.96
N TRP A 168 -18.38 6.41 9.73
CA TRP A 168 -18.49 6.90 11.12
C TRP A 168 -17.40 6.32 12.01
N VAL A 169 -17.10 5.04 11.91
CA VAL A 169 -16.00 4.41 12.64
C VAL A 169 -14.65 5.05 12.27
N SER A 170 -14.38 5.24 10.97
CA SER A 170 -13.16 5.89 10.50
C SER A 170 -13.04 7.33 10.99
N LEU A 171 -14.15 8.07 11.06
CA LEU A 171 -14.20 9.42 11.62
C LEU A 171 -13.82 9.41 13.11
N VAL A 172 -14.45 8.55 13.90
CA VAL A 172 -14.16 8.44 15.36
C VAL A 172 -12.69 8.08 15.59
N LEU A 173 -12.16 7.11 14.85
CA LEU A 173 -10.74 6.75 14.95
C LEU A 173 -9.82 7.92 14.58
N SER A 174 -10.19 8.74 13.59
CA SER A 174 -9.43 9.94 13.23
C SER A 174 -9.48 11.01 14.31
N LEU A 175 -10.66 11.24 14.89
CA LEU A 175 -10.84 12.21 16.01
C LEU A 175 -10.08 11.78 17.26
N VAL A 176 -9.87 10.49 17.49
CA VAL A 176 -9.02 9.96 18.56
C VAL A 176 -7.53 10.08 18.20
N ALA A 177 -7.16 9.76 16.95
CA ALA A 177 -5.77 9.81 16.50
C ALA A 177 -5.18 11.23 16.52
N ALA A 178 -5.96 12.26 16.18
CA ALA A 178 -5.50 13.64 16.12
C ALA A 178 -4.95 14.14 17.46
N PRO A 179 -5.69 14.12 18.59
CA PRO A 179 -5.16 14.56 19.89
C PRO A 179 -4.02 13.65 20.38
N LEU A 180 -4.06 12.34 20.13
CA LEU A 180 -2.95 11.45 20.49
C LEU A 180 -1.65 11.87 19.80
N ILE A 181 -1.68 12.15 18.50
CA ILE A 181 -0.53 12.63 17.73
C ILE A 181 -0.13 14.05 18.22
N ALA A 182 -1.09 14.93 18.45
CA ALA A 182 -0.83 16.29 18.89
C ALA A 182 -0.09 16.36 20.23
N VAL A 183 -0.44 15.48 21.17
CA VAL A 183 0.14 15.46 22.52
C VAL A 183 1.41 14.61 22.58
N ALA A 184 1.39 13.41 22.00
CA ALA A 184 2.45 12.44 22.20
C ALA A 184 3.65 12.63 21.24
N VAL A 185 3.43 13.14 20.02
CA VAL A 185 4.52 13.31 19.06
C VAL A 185 5.21 14.66 19.30
N PRO A 186 6.53 14.69 19.55
CA PRO A 186 7.26 15.95 19.71
C PRO A 186 7.26 16.74 18.39
N ALA A 187 7.31 18.07 18.49
CA ALA A 187 7.55 18.90 17.34
C ALA A 187 9.01 18.71 16.92
N ALA A 188 9.21 18.24 15.69
CA ALA A 188 10.55 18.04 15.15
C ALA A 188 11.14 19.38 14.72
N GLU A 189 12.43 19.60 15.00
CA GLU A 189 13.15 20.82 14.64
C GLU A 189 13.69 20.79 13.19
N SER A 190 13.88 19.60 12.64
CA SER A 190 14.46 19.40 11.32
C SER A 190 13.46 19.72 10.22
N ARG A 191 13.77 20.79 9.45
CA ARG A 191 13.06 21.16 8.22
C ARG A 191 14.04 21.16 7.07
N ALA A 192 13.64 20.60 5.92
CA ALA A 192 14.43 20.72 4.71
C ALA A 192 14.41 22.18 4.23
N PRO A 193 15.55 22.73 3.79
CA PRO A 193 15.57 24.02 3.13
C PRO A 193 14.90 23.92 1.74
N GLY A 194 14.37 25.04 1.24
CA GLY A 194 13.86 25.13 -0.13
C GLY A 194 12.40 25.56 -0.21
N ARG A 195 11.91 25.59 -1.45
CA ARG A 195 10.53 25.96 -1.80
C ARG A 195 9.75 24.72 -2.22
N PHE A 196 8.43 24.79 -2.11
CA PHE A 196 7.56 23.74 -2.61
C PHE A 196 7.55 23.74 -4.14
N ASP A 197 7.82 22.58 -4.74
CA ASP A 197 7.83 22.37 -6.19
C ASP A 197 6.40 22.16 -6.70
N LEU A 198 5.74 23.25 -7.10
CA LEU A 198 4.38 23.19 -7.59
C LEU A 198 4.26 22.43 -8.92
N VAL A 199 5.25 22.61 -9.82
CA VAL A 199 5.26 21.93 -11.13
C VAL A 199 5.46 20.44 -10.94
N GLY A 200 6.44 20.02 -10.14
CA GLY A 200 6.66 18.62 -9.81
C GLY A 200 5.46 18.01 -9.11
N ALA A 201 4.81 18.74 -8.18
CA ALA A 201 3.64 18.25 -7.46
C ALA A 201 2.43 18.08 -8.37
N THR A 202 2.11 19.08 -9.21
CA THR A 202 0.97 19.00 -10.14
C THR A 202 1.16 17.90 -11.19
N THR A 203 2.32 17.81 -11.78
CA THR A 203 2.63 16.76 -12.79
C THR A 203 2.62 15.37 -12.17
N ASN A 204 3.12 15.23 -10.94
CA ASN A 204 3.05 13.97 -10.22
C ASN A 204 1.60 13.58 -9.89
N VAL A 205 0.81 14.51 -9.37
CA VAL A 205 -0.60 14.24 -8.99
C VAL A 205 -1.42 13.92 -10.23
N VAL A 206 -1.39 14.76 -11.25
CA VAL A 206 -2.18 14.58 -12.48
C VAL A 206 -1.72 13.33 -13.23
N GLY A 207 -0.42 13.17 -13.42
CA GLY A 207 0.13 12.03 -14.15
C GLY A 207 -0.12 10.69 -13.46
N SER A 208 0.03 10.63 -12.13
CA SER A 208 -0.23 9.39 -11.38
C SER A 208 -1.71 9.04 -11.33
N ALA A 209 -2.57 10.05 -11.13
CA ALA A 209 -4.01 9.83 -11.15
C ALA A 209 -4.47 9.36 -12.54
N ALA A 210 -4.06 10.05 -13.60
CA ALA A 210 -4.40 9.69 -14.97
C ALA A 210 -3.93 8.27 -15.31
N LEU A 211 -2.67 7.92 -14.98
CA LEU A 211 -2.14 6.60 -15.24
C LEU A 211 -2.90 5.51 -14.50
N LEU A 212 -3.19 5.68 -13.21
CA LEU A 212 -3.91 4.69 -12.42
C LEU A 212 -5.38 4.55 -12.83
N ILE A 213 -6.02 5.67 -13.16
CA ILE A 213 -7.39 5.67 -13.69
C ILE A 213 -7.42 4.97 -15.04
N GLY A 214 -6.48 5.30 -15.94
CA GLY A 214 -6.39 4.65 -17.23
C GLY A 214 -6.15 3.15 -17.16
N ILE A 215 -5.31 2.70 -16.22
CA ILE A 215 -5.08 1.28 -15.93
C ILE A 215 -6.36 0.62 -15.39
N ALA A 216 -7.13 1.29 -14.54
CA ALA A 216 -8.39 0.76 -14.01
C ALA A 216 -9.46 0.69 -15.11
N GLU A 217 -9.59 1.74 -15.94
CA GLU A 217 -10.55 1.78 -17.05
C GLU A 217 -10.21 0.79 -18.16
N ALA A 218 -8.95 0.39 -18.31
CA ALA A 218 -8.56 -0.63 -19.28
C ALA A 218 -9.27 -1.98 -19.05
N LEU A 219 -9.69 -2.27 -17.81
CA LEU A 219 -10.45 -3.49 -17.49
C LEU A 219 -11.92 -3.43 -17.92
N THR A 220 -12.49 -2.22 -18.02
CA THR A 220 -13.91 -1.99 -18.37
C THR A 220 -14.09 -1.58 -19.80
N LEU A 221 -13.28 -0.63 -20.29
CA LEU A 221 -13.38 -0.05 -21.64
C LEU A 221 -12.48 -0.74 -22.66
N GLY A 222 -11.55 -1.58 -22.21
CA GLY A 222 -10.51 -2.19 -23.08
C GLY A 222 -9.26 -1.32 -23.23
N TRP A 223 -8.17 -1.96 -23.67
CA TRP A 223 -6.87 -1.30 -23.91
C TRP A 223 -6.84 -0.45 -25.18
N ASP A 224 -7.72 -0.69 -26.13
CA ASP A 224 -7.89 -0.01 -27.39
C ASP A 224 -8.81 1.21 -27.30
N SER A 225 -9.48 1.41 -26.16
CA SER A 225 -10.34 2.56 -25.92
C SER A 225 -9.55 3.87 -25.99
N PRO A 226 -10.02 4.89 -26.74
CA PRO A 226 -9.38 6.21 -26.78
C PRO A 226 -9.24 6.84 -25.39
N VAL A 227 -10.21 6.64 -24.49
CA VAL A 227 -10.17 7.15 -23.11
C VAL A 227 -9.02 6.49 -22.33
N THR A 228 -8.91 5.16 -22.40
CA THR A 228 -7.82 4.42 -21.77
C THR A 228 -6.46 4.87 -22.29
N LEU A 229 -6.31 4.97 -23.62
CA LEU A 229 -5.05 5.40 -24.25
C LEU A 229 -4.66 6.82 -23.85
N VAL A 230 -5.60 7.77 -23.88
CA VAL A 230 -5.34 9.16 -23.46
C VAL A 230 -4.93 9.23 -22.01
N LEU A 231 -5.58 8.49 -21.11
CA LEU A 231 -5.25 8.49 -19.69
C LEU A 231 -3.89 7.82 -19.42
N VAL A 232 -3.61 6.69 -20.02
CA VAL A 232 -2.34 5.94 -19.81
C VAL A 232 -1.17 6.70 -20.43
N ILE A 233 -1.27 7.06 -21.72
CA ILE A 233 -0.19 7.73 -22.43
C ILE A 233 -0.03 9.17 -21.89
N GLY A 234 -1.11 9.90 -21.72
CA GLY A 234 -1.10 11.25 -21.16
C GLY A 234 -0.54 11.28 -19.73
N GLY A 235 -0.92 10.30 -18.91
CA GLY A 235 -0.38 10.14 -17.55
C GLY A 235 1.12 9.84 -17.57
N ALA A 236 1.58 8.93 -18.43
CA ALA A 236 2.99 8.60 -18.58
C ALA A 236 3.82 9.80 -19.09
N VAL A 237 3.31 10.52 -20.09
CA VAL A 237 3.95 11.74 -20.62
C VAL A 237 4.02 12.82 -19.53
N CYS A 238 2.94 13.03 -18.78
CA CYS A 238 2.88 14.00 -17.70
C CYS A 238 3.90 13.67 -16.59
N LEU A 239 4.00 12.41 -16.17
CA LEU A 239 5.00 11.95 -15.21
C LEU A 239 6.43 12.14 -15.74
N THR A 240 6.68 11.77 -17.00
CA THR A 240 7.99 11.94 -17.64
C THR A 240 8.41 13.41 -17.68
N PHE A 241 7.49 14.29 -18.10
CA PHE A 241 7.71 15.73 -18.09
C PHE A 241 8.00 16.24 -16.67
N GLY A 242 7.21 15.80 -15.69
CA GLY A 242 7.43 16.15 -14.27
C GLY A 242 8.80 15.71 -13.78
N TRP A 243 9.26 14.51 -14.10
CA TRP A 243 10.58 14.00 -13.74
C TRP A 243 11.71 14.84 -14.37
N LEU A 244 11.56 15.20 -15.65
CA LEU A 244 12.53 16.07 -16.34
C LEU A 244 12.56 17.48 -15.73
N ALA A 245 11.40 18.03 -15.36
CA ALA A 245 11.30 19.32 -14.68
C ALA A 245 11.95 19.26 -13.29
N MET A 246 11.63 18.23 -12.49
CA MET A 246 12.23 18.02 -11.17
C MET A 246 13.75 17.82 -11.23
N ALA A 247 14.29 17.18 -12.27
CA ALA A 247 15.73 17.00 -12.45
C ALA A 247 16.50 18.33 -12.60
N ARG A 248 15.80 19.39 -13.03
CA ARG A 248 16.36 20.76 -13.19
C ARG A 248 16.03 21.69 -12.03
N ASN A 249 15.13 21.29 -11.15
CA ASN A 249 14.70 22.11 -10.01
C ASN A 249 15.70 21.98 -8.85
N PRO A 250 16.19 23.08 -8.25
CA PRO A 250 17.05 23.02 -7.08
C PRO A 250 16.35 22.53 -5.79
N SER A 251 15.02 22.59 -5.76
CA SER A 251 14.20 22.12 -4.63
C SER A 251 13.05 21.23 -5.12
N PRO A 252 13.35 20.07 -5.73
CA PRO A 252 12.33 19.25 -6.38
C PRO A 252 11.39 18.60 -5.35
N LEU A 253 10.17 18.25 -5.81
CA LEU A 253 9.24 17.40 -5.04
C LEU A 253 9.90 16.06 -4.68
N ILE A 254 10.49 15.43 -5.68
CA ILE A 254 11.23 14.18 -5.58
C ILE A 254 12.63 14.46 -6.14
N ASP A 255 13.66 14.22 -5.33
CA ASP A 255 15.03 14.32 -5.84
C ASP A 255 15.31 13.14 -6.79
N VAL A 256 15.28 13.47 -8.09
CA VAL A 256 15.52 12.50 -9.17
C VAL A 256 16.91 11.88 -9.06
N ARG A 257 17.94 12.67 -8.70
CA ARG A 257 19.31 12.17 -8.57
C ARG A 257 19.43 11.18 -7.42
N VAL A 258 18.79 11.48 -6.30
CA VAL A 258 18.73 10.57 -5.14
C VAL A 258 17.91 9.31 -5.49
N SER A 259 16.79 9.46 -6.18
CA SER A 259 15.91 8.36 -6.57
C SER A 259 16.57 7.38 -7.54
N LEU A 260 17.49 7.87 -8.39
CA LEU A 260 18.25 7.06 -9.33
C LEU A 260 19.51 6.43 -8.71
N ARG A 261 19.84 6.72 -7.45
CA ARG A 261 20.94 6.00 -6.79
C ARG A 261 20.65 4.50 -6.78
N PRO A 262 21.64 3.65 -7.10
CA PRO A 262 21.40 2.21 -7.25
C PRO A 262 20.69 1.56 -6.07
N GLN A 263 20.98 1.98 -4.85
CA GLN A 263 20.31 1.45 -3.64
C GLN A 263 18.81 1.79 -3.62
N ILE A 264 18.44 3.05 -3.90
CA ILE A 264 17.05 3.52 -3.86
C ILE A 264 16.27 2.97 -5.04
N LEU A 265 16.85 3.05 -6.25
CA LEU A 265 16.21 2.53 -7.46
C LEU A 265 15.90 1.03 -7.34
N ARG A 266 16.87 0.23 -6.93
CA ARG A 266 16.69 -1.22 -6.74
C ARG A 266 15.65 -1.51 -5.65
N THR A 267 15.64 -0.73 -4.57
CA THR A 267 14.63 -0.87 -3.51
C THR A 267 13.23 -0.49 -3.98
N ASN A 268 13.10 0.53 -4.81
CA ASN A 268 11.82 0.93 -5.39
C ASN A 268 11.30 -0.11 -6.39
N VAL A 269 12.17 -0.66 -7.24
CA VAL A 269 11.81 -1.75 -8.15
C VAL A 269 11.47 -3.03 -7.37
N LEU A 270 12.23 -3.38 -6.33
CA LEU A 270 11.88 -4.45 -5.40
C LEU A 270 10.46 -4.24 -4.83
N SER A 271 10.16 -3.03 -4.37
CA SER A 271 8.84 -2.69 -3.81
C SER A 271 7.72 -2.85 -4.83
N LEU A 272 7.91 -2.43 -6.07
CA LEU A 272 6.96 -2.60 -7.15
C LEU A 272 6.68 -4.08 -7.41
N LEU A 273 7.73 -4.86 -7.61
CA LEU A 273 7.64 -6.27 -7.98
C LEU A 273 7.03 -7.13 -6.88
N ILE A 274 7.41 -6.91 -5.62
CA ILE A 274 6.87 -7.69 -4.50
C ILE A 274 5.40 -7.36 -4.24
N ASN A 275 5.01 -6.07 -4.40
CA ASN A 275 3.60 -5.68 -4.31
C ASN A 275 2.79 -6.23 -5.48
N PHE A 276 3.33 -6.21 -6.70
CA PHE A 276 2.73 -6.87 -7.85
C PHE A 276 2.47 -8.35 -7.57
N ALA A 277 3.49 -9.08 -7.13
CA ALA A 277 3.38 -10.51 -6.85
C ALA A 277 2.33 -10.83 -5.78
N THR A 278 2.37 -10.11 -4.65
CA THR A 278 1.44 -10.34 -3.55
C THR A 278 0.01 -9.94 -3.92
N MET A 279 -0.17 -8.83 -4.64
CA MET A 279 -1.50 -8.40 -5.05
C MET A 279 -2.12 -9.34 -6.08
N THR A 280 -1.31 -9.97 -6.94
CA THR A 280 -1.79 -11.02 -7.84
C THR A 280 -2.44 -12.16 -7.06
N THR A 281 -1.87 -12.61 -5.94
CA THR A 281 -2.51 -13.64 -5.10
C THR A 281 -3.84 -13.15 -4.50
N MET A 282 -3.94 -11.87 -4.16
CA MET A 282 -5.18 -11.27 -3.65
C MET A 282 -6.30 -11.20 -4.71
N VAL A 283 -5.94 -11.17 -6.00
CA VAL A 283 -6.91 -11.20 -7.12
C VAL A 283 -7.27 -12.63 -7.49
N VAL A 284 -6.30 -13.53 -7.56
CA VAL A 284 -6.45 -14.90 -8.06
C VAL A 284 -7.08 -15.83 -7.02
N PHE A 285 -6.60 -15.82 -5.78
CA PHE A 285 -7.03 -16.80 -4.78
C PHE A 285 -8.52 -16.74 -4.43
N PRO A 286 -9.15 -15.56 -4.22
CA PRO A 286 -10.58 -15.51 -3.96
C PRO A 286 -11.40 -16.12 -5.09
N GLN A 287 -10.99 -15.92 -6.34
CA GLN A 287 -11.69 -16.48 -7.50
C GLN A 287 -11.56 -18.00 -7.55
N LEU A 288 -10.35 -18.54 -7.36
CA LEU A 288 -10.12 -20.00 -7.28
C LEU A 288 -10.96 -20.65 -6.16
N LEU A 289 -11.05 -19.98 -5.01
CA LEU A 289 -11.78 -20.51 -3.86
C LEU A 289 -13.29 -20.55 -4.07
N VAL A 290 -13.87 -19.54 -4.74
CA VAL A 290 -15.33 -19.38 -4.88
C VAL A 290 -15.88 -20.02 -6.15
N LEU A 291 -15.10 -20.10 -7.24
CA LEU A 291 -15.55 -20.73 -8.48
C LEU A 291 -16.10 -22.14 -8.21
N PRO A 292 -17.21 -22.56 -8.90
CA PRO A 292 -17.83 -23.85 -8.67
C PRO A 292 -16.84 -25.02 -8.79
N ALA A 293 -16.98 -26.02 -7.91
CA ALA A 293 -16.09 -27.19 -7.88
C ALA A 293 -16.12 -28.03 -9.19
N GLY A 294 -17.13 -27.83 -10.04
CA GLY A 294 -17.20 -28.42 -11.38
C GLY A 294 -16.45 -27.63 -12.47
N SER A 295 -15.89 -26.45 -12.14
CA SER A 295 -15.07 -25.67 -13.06
C SER A 295 -13.64 -26.20 -13.09
N PRO A 296 -12.86 -25.90 -14.18
CA PRO A 296 -11.49 -26.42 -14.35
C PRO A 296 -10.51 -26.12 -13.22
N ALA A 297 -10.81 -25.12 -12.36
CA ALA A 297 -9.89 -24.67 -11.29
C ALA A 297 -10.61 -24.26 -9.99
N GLY A 298 -11.93 -24.40 -9.87
CA GLY A 298 -12.71 -23.92 -8.73
C GLY A 298 -12.79 -24.90 -7.57
N PHE A 299 -12.84 -24.40 -6.33
CA PHE A 299 -13.03 -25.19 -5.13
C PHE A 299 -14.45 -25.13 -4.56
N GLY A 300 -15.33 -24.29 -5.07
CA GLY A 300 -16.74 -24.21 -4.68
C GLY A 300 -17.01 -23.75 -3.25
N LEU A 301 -16.10 -22.99 -2.64
CA LEU A 301 -16.30 -22.49 -1.28
C LEU A 301 -17.28 -21.32 -1.25
N SER A 302 -17.95 -21.16 -0.12
CA SER A 302 -18.74 -19.96 0.13
C SER A 302 -17.84 -18.72 0.19
N PRO A 303 -18.35 -17.53 -0.18
CA PRO A 303 -17.59 -16.27 -0.07
C PRO A 303 -17.05 -16.01 1.34
N LEU A 304 -17.79 -16.42 2.38
CA LEU A 304 -17.33 -16.30 3.76
C LEU A 304 -16.11 -17.19 4.03
N ALA A 305 -16.16 -18.47 3.62
CA ALA A 305 -15.04 -19.40 3.80
C ALA A 305 -13.79 -18.91 3.03
N ALA A 306 -13.97 -18.44 1.81
CA ALA A 306 -12.90 -17.85 1.02
C ALA A 306 -12.28 -16.62 1.70
N SER A 307 -13.10 -15.71 2.25
CA SER A 307 -12.61 -14.51 2.95
C SER A 307 -11.83 -14.85 4.23
N LEU A 308 -12.22 -15.89 4.96
CA LEU A 308 -11.47 -16.37 6.13
C LEU A 308 -10.09 -16.92 5.73
N ILE A 309 -10.00 -17.63 4.61
CA ILE A 309 -8.72 -18.06 4.05
C ILE A 309 -7.86 -16.86 3.67
N MET A 310 -8.45 -15.86 3.04
CA MET A 310 -7.73 -14.64 2.65
C MET A 310 -7.27 -13.80 3.85
N MET A 311 -8.05 -13.77 4.93
CA MET A 311 -7.69 -13.08 6.16
C MET A 311 -6.37 -13.59 6.76
N ALA A 312 -6.04 -14.86 6.55
CA ALA A 312 -4.81 -15.47 7.05
C ALA A 312 -3.53 -14.75 6.57
N ASN A 313 -3.53 -14.18 5.36
CA ASN A 313 -2.42 -13.38 4.82
C ASN A 313 -2.14 -12.15 5.70
N GLY A 314 -3.17 -11.34 5.96
CA GLY A 314 -3.02 -10.12 6.77
C GLY A 314 -2.70 -10.43 8.23
N VAL A 315 -3.30 -11.47 8.82
CA VAL A 315 -3.02 -11.91 10.20
C VAL A 315 -1.58 -12.38 10.32
N SER A 316 -1.11 -13.23 9.41
CA SER A 316 0.27 -13.70 9.43
C SER A 316 1.26 -12.56 9.22
N GLN A 317 0.97 -11.61 8.33
CA GLN A 317 1.76 -10.39 8.15
C GLN A 317 1.82 -9.57 9.45
N ALA A 318 0.68 -9.32 10.08
CA ALA A 318 0.60 -8.51 11.30
C ALA A 318 1.39 -9.11 12.46
N ILE A 319 1.33 -10.43 12.62
CA ILE A 319 2.04 -11.17 13.68
C ILE A 319 3.52 -11.33 13.32
N ALA A 320 3.82 -11.80 12.12
CA ALA A 320 5.18 -12.12 11.72
C ALA A 320 6.08 -10.89 11.60
N THR A 321 5.55 -9.76 11.10
CA THR A 321 6.36 -8.57 10.86
C THR A 321 7.12 -8.09 12.11
N PRO A 322 6.51 -7.81 13.25
CA PRO A 322 7.24 -7.36 14.44
C PRO A 322 8.07 -8.47 15.09
N PHE A 323 7.64 -9.73 15.00
CA PHE A 323 8.35 -10.87 15.57
C PHE A 323 9.62 -11.17 14.79
N LEU A 324 9.52 -11.34 13.47
CA LEU A 324 10.66 -11.62 12.60
C LEU A 324 11.62 -10.43 12.51
N ALA A 325 11.13 -9.20 12.50
CA ALA A 325 11.99 -8.02 12.56
C ALA A 325 12.83 -7.97 13.85
N ARG A 326 12.36 -8.56 14.96
CA ARG A 326 13.15 -8.69 16.18
C ARG A 326 14.25 -9.76 16.05
N ILE A 327 13.95 -10.88 15.42
CA ILE A 327 14.91 -11.96 15.17
C ILE A 327 15.97 -11.50 14.18
N LEU A 328 15.54 -10.85 13.10
CA LEU A 328 16.40 -10.41 12.00
C LEU A 328 17.20 -9.12 12.30
N ARG A 329 17.18 -8.60 13.52
CA ARG A 329 17.94 -7.39 13.90
C ARG A 329 19.44 -7.46 13.64
N ARG A 330 20.01 -8.67 13.59
CA ARG A 330 21.44 -8.93 13.29
C ARG A 330 21.69 -9.24 11.82
N VAL A 331 20.65 -9.35 11.02
CA VAL A 331 20.73 -9.64 9.58
C VAL A 331 20.65 -8.33 8.82
N GLU A 332 21.46 -8.17 7.80
CA GLU A 332 21.38 -7.01 6.92
C GLU A 332 19.97 -6.89 6.30
N PRO A 333 19.37 -5.68 6.26
CA PRO A 333 18.03 -5.49 5.73
C PRO A 333 17.85 -6.02 4.29
N ARG A 334 18.88 -5.91 3.43
CA ARG A 334 18.85 -6.45 2.06
C ARG A 334 18.74 -7.97 2.04
N THR A 335 19.47 -8.66 2.91
CA THR A 335 19.46 -10.14 2.99
C THR A 335 18.13 -10.64 3.53
N ALA A 336 17.60 -9.96 4.55
CA ALA A 336 16.28 -10.27 5.09
C ALA A 336 15.17 -10.04 4.04
N ALA A 337 15.25 -8.96 3.26
CA ALA A 337 14.32 -8.69 2.17
C ALA A 337 14.44 -9.74 1.04
N ALA A 338 15.67 -10.16 0.68
CA ALA A 338 15.90 -11.21 -0.31
C ALA A 338 15.32 -12.55 0.15
N ALA A 339 15.56 -12.95 1.41
CA ALA A 339 14.98 -14.16 1.97
C ALA A 339 13.45 -14.14 1.97
N GLY A 340 12.85 -13.01 2.38
CA GLY A 340 11.40 -12.83 2.34
C GLY A 340 10.85 -12.92 0.91
N ALA A 341 11.47 -12.25 -0.06
CA ALA A 341 11.06 -12.30 -1.46
C ALA A 341 11.20 -13.72 -2.06
N ALA A 342 12.27 -14.43 -1.73
CA ALA A 342 12.48 -15.83 -2.16
C ALA A 342 11.38 -16.76 -1.60
N ILE A 343 11.01 -16.60 -0.33
CA ILE A 343 9.92 -17.36 0.29
C ILE A 343 8.60 -17.06 -0.43
N VAL A 344 8.29 -15.78 -0.74
CA VAL A 344 7.11 -15.41 -1.52
C VAL A 344 7.14 -16.07 -2.90
N THR A 345 8.30 -16.08 -3.58
CA THR A 345 8.47 -16.72 -4.89
C THR A 345 8.11 -18.21 -4.84
N VAL A 346 8.69 -18.94 -3.88
CA VAL A 346 8.44 -20.38 -3.73
C VAL A 346 6.97 -20.64 -3.36
N ALA A 347 6.41 -19.85 -2.45
CA ALA A 347 5.02 -20.00 -2.03
C ALA A 347 4.04 -19.77 -3.19
N ILE A 348 4.27 -18.74 -4.03
CA ILE A 348 3.43 -18.49 -5.21
C ILE A 348 3.64 -19.58 -6.26
N ALA A 349 4.87 -20.06 -6.46
CA ALA A 349 5.15 -21.15 -7.39
C ALA A 349 4.42 -22.45 -7.00
N VAL A 350 4.34 -22.78 -5.72
CA VAL A 350 3.53 -23.90 -5.21
C VAL A 350 2.03 -23.68 -5.49
N ALA A 351 1.56 -22.45 -5.45
CA ALA A 351 0.15 -22.13 -5.70
C ALA A 351 -0.24 -22.16 -7.19
N ILE A 352 0.70 -22.29 -8.13
CA ILE A 352 0.38 -22.41 -9.57
C ILE A 352 -0.49 -23.65 -9.85
N VAL A 353 -0.27 -24.72 -9.09
CA VAL A 353 -1.07 -25.95 -9.18
C VAL A 353 -1.69 -26.21 -7.78
N PRO A 354 -2.78 -25.52 -7.43
CA PRO A 354 -3.38 -25.67 -6.13
C PRO A 354 -4.09 -27.03 -6.02
N THR A 355 -3.75 -27.80 -5.00
CA THR A 355 -4.30 -29.16 -4.78
C THR A 355 -5.54 -29.15 -3.90
N SER A 356 -5.72 -28.12 -3.08
CA SER A 356 -6.83 -28.01 -2.14
C SER A 356 -6.98 -26.57 -1.58
N PRO A 357 -8.13 -26.19 -1.00
CA PRO A 357 -8.28 -24.94 -0.27
C PRO A 357 -7.27 -24.78 0.88
N GLN A 358 -6.92 -25.89 1.55
CA GLN A 358 -5.94 -25.91 2.64
C GLN A 358 -4.54 -25.54 2.15
N SER A 359 -4.17 -25.97 0.94
CA SER A 359 -2.88 -25.57 0.34
C SER A 359 -2.82 -24.07 0.09
N LEU A 360 -3.90 -23.46 -0.41
CA LEU A 360 -3.99 -22.00 -0.59
C LEU A 360 -3.98 -21.26 0.75
N PHE A 361 -4.62 -21.80 1.78
CA PHE A 361 -4.57 -21.26 3.14
C PHE A 361 -3.12 -21.22 3.67
N ALA A 362 -2.41 -22.33 3.55
CA ALA A 362 -0.99 -22.42 3.97
C ALA A 362 -0.10 -21.46 3.17
N VAL A 363 -0.28 -21.39 1.85
CA VAL A 363 0.43 -20.43 1.00
C VAL A 363 0.15 -18.99 1.43
N ASN A 364 -1.11 -18.64 1.72
CA ASN A 364 -1.48 -17.31 2.18
C ASN A 364 -0.79 -16.91 3.50
N ILE A 365 -0.68 -17.84 4.45
CA ILE A 365 0.07 -17.61 5.69
C ILE A 365 1.54 -17.33 5.39
N VAL A 366 2.18 -18.15 4.54
CA VAL A 366 3.60 -18.02 4.21
C VAL A 366 3.85 -16.71 3.44
N VAL A 367 3.03 -16.40 2.44
CA VAL A 367 3.13 -15.15 1.66
C VAL A 367 2.97 -13.94 2.57
N GLY A 368 1.96 -13.92 3.44
CA GLY A 368 1.73 -12.80 4.36
C GLY A 368 2.90 -12.58 5.32
N ALA A 369 3.39 -13.65 5.95
CA ALA A 369 4.53 -13.57 6.87
C ALA A 369 5.80 -13.06 6.16
N ALA A 370 6.13 -13.62 4.99
CA ALA A 370 7.32 -13.26 4.23
C ALA A 370 7.23 -11.85 3.66
N PHE A 371 6.06 -11.47 3.12
CA PHE A 371 5.79 -10.12 2.64
C PHE A 371 5.95 -9.08 3.76
N GLY A 372 5.47 -9.40 4.97
CA GLY A 372 5.64 -8.55 6.15
C GLY A 372 7.11 -8.27 6.47
N VAL A 373 7.99 -9.25 6.30
CA VAL A 373 9.45 -9.07 6.46
C VAL A 373 9.99 -8.10 5.41
N VAL A 374 9.70 -8.34 4.12
CA VAL A 374 10.14 -7.46 3.03
C VAL A 374 9.68 -6.03 3.29
N PHE A 375 8.41 -5.88 3.66
CA PHE A 375 7.78 -4.59 3.92
C PHE A 375 8.40 -3.81 5.07
N ALA A 376 8.87 -4.52 6.12
CA ALA A 376 9.58 -3.89 7.23
C ALA A 376 11.01 -3.49 6.88
N MET A 377 11.65 -4.18 5.91
CA MET A 377 13.03 -3.89 5.51
C MET A 377 13.12 -2.73 4.52
N ILE A 378 12.14 -2.56 3.62
CA ILE A 378 12.15 -1.52 2.59
C ILE A 378 12.35 -0.10 3.15
N PRO A 379 11.59 0.38 4.14
CA PRO A 379 11.81 1.71 4.72
C PRO A 379 13.20 1.84 5.37
N GLN A 380 13.73 0.77 5.96
CA GLN A 380 15.06 0.78 6.57
C GLN A 380 16.15 0.97 5.50
N ILE A 381 16.05 0.24 4.37
CA ILE A 381 16.98 0.35 3.24
C ILE A 381 16.93 1.76 2.65
N ILE A 382 15.74 2.32 2.41
CA ILE A 382 15.58 3.68 1.87
C ILE A 382 16.16 4.71 2.84
N MET A 383 15.76 4.64 4.11
CA MET A 383 16.18 5.61 5.12
C MET A 383 17.68 5.58 5.41
N SER A 384 18.37 4.46 5.17
CA SER A 384 19.82 4.40 5.31
C SER A 384 20.57 5.09 4.16
N ALA A 385 19.90 5.26 3.01
CA ALA A 385 20.47 5.83 1.79
C ALA A 385 20.21 7.33 1.60
N VAL A 386 19.30 7.92 2.41
CA VAL A 386 18.93 9.33 2.31
C VAL A 386 19.18 10.08 3.61
N PRO A 387 19.49 11.40 3.55
CA PRO A 387 19.51 12.26 4.72
C PRO A 387 18.17 12.25 5.46
N ALA A 388 18.18 12.56 6.76
CA ALA A 388 16.95 12.56 7.56
C ALA A 388 15.89 13.55 7.03
N GLN A 389 16.35 14.68 6.47
CA GLN A 389 15.49 15.73 5.92
C GLN A 389 14.73 15.32 4.65
N ASP A 390 15.20 14.32 3.90
CA ASP A 390 14.59 13.85 2.64
C ASP A 390 13.85 12.51 2.82
N ALA A 391 13.82 11.99 4.04
CA ALA A 391 13.31 10.65 4.32
C ALA A 391 11.81 10.52 4.03
N ALA A 392 11.02 11.56 4.28
CA ALA A 392 9.57 11.50 4.07
C ALA A 392 9.23 11.52 2.57
N ALA A 393 9.91 12.35 1.76
CA ALA A 393 9.73 12.36 0.31
C ALA A 393 10.14 11.02 -0.33
N ALA A 394 11.28 10.44 0.08
CA ALA A 394 11.74 9.15 -0.42
C ALA A 394 10.78 7.99 -0.07
N ASN A 395 10.24 7.96 1.15
CA ASN A 395 9.24 6.97 1.53
C ASN A 395 7.89 7.20 0.84
N GLY A 396 7.52 8.47 0.58
CA GLY A 396 6.34 8.83 -0.19
C GLY A 396 6.42 8.33 -1.63
N LEU A 397 7.58 8.51 -2.30
CA LEU A 397 7.82 7.95 -3.63
C LEU A 397 7.73 6.41 -3.62
N ASN A 398 8.34 5.76 -2.63
CA ASN A 398 8.23 4.30 -2.52
C ASN A 398 6.79 3.84 -2.34
N ALA A 399 5.99 4.55 -1.52
CA ALA A 399 4.57 4.25 -1.35
C ALA A 399 3.79 4.39 -2.67
N GLN A 400 4.07 5.42 -3.46
CA GLN A 400 3.50 5.60 -4.80
C GLN A 400 3.84 4.43 -5.73
N ILE A 401 5.12 4.06 -5.81
CA ILE A 401 5.60 2.97 -6.67
C ILE A 401 4.95 1.63 -6.29
N ARG A 402 4.73 1.38 -5.01
CA ARG A 402 3.99 0.20 -4.55
C ARG A 402 2.57 0.15 -5.06
N ILE A 403 1.88 1.29 -5.05
CA ILE A 403 0.49 1.38 -5.56
C ILE A 403 0.46 1.08 -7.06
N PHE A 404 1.46 1.52 -7.83
CA PHE A 404 1.57 1.12 -9.25
C PHE A 404 1.77 -0.39 -9.42
N GLY A 405 2.58 -1.02 -8.55
CA GLY A 405 2.71 -2.48 -8.54
C GLY A 405 1.37 -3.18 -8.26
N THR A 406 0.61 -2.68 -7.28
CA THR A 406 -0.72 -3.19 -6.94
C THR A 406 -1.71 -3.04 -8.10
N ALA A 407 -1.77 -1.87 -8.74
CA ALA A 407 -2.65 -1.62 -9.88
C ALA A 407 -2.28 -2.48 -11.09
N GLY A 408 -0.97 -2.57 -11.41
CA GLY A 408 -0.48 -3.42 -12.49
C GLY A 408 -0.84 -4.89 -12.30
N ALA A 409 -0.74 -5.40 -11.07
CA ALA A 409 -1.13 -6.78 -10.75
C ALA A 409 -2.62 -7.04 -11.00
N ALA A 410 -3.48 -6.17 -10.52
CA ALA A 410 -4.92 -6.30 -10.70
C ALA A 410 -5.29 -6.32 -12.19
N THR A 411 -4.65 -5.44 -12.97
CA THR A 411 -4.90 -5.34 -14.41
C THR A 411 -4.36 -6.54 -15.18
N VAL A 412 -3.11 -6.95 -14.95
CA VAL A 412 -2.51 -8.10 -15.65
C VAL A 412 -3.25 -9.38 -15.30
N ALA A 413 -3.51 -9.65 -14.03
CA ALA A 413 -4.24 -10.83 -13.60
C ALA A 413 -5.68 -10.82 -14.14
N GLY A 414 -6.38 -9.68 -14.06
CA GLY A 414 -7.73 -9.52 -14.61
C GLY A 414 -7.79 -9.78 -16.11
N ALA A 415 -6.85 -9.22 -16.88
CA ALA A 415 -6.78 -9.43 -18.32
C ALA A 415 -6.50 -10.90 -18.68
N LEU A 416 -5.53 -11.55 -18.03
CA LEU A 416 -5.18 -12.95 -18.27
C LEU A 416 -6.33 -13.90 -17.94
N ILE A 417 -7.02 -13.66 -16.84
CA ILE A 417 -8.19 -14.46 -16.45
C ILE A 417 -9.33 -14.28 -17.44
N ALA A 418 -9.52 -13.05 -17.96
CA ALA A 418 -10.58 -12.76 -18.93
C ALA A 418 -10.29 -13.33 -20.33
N THR A 419 -9.05 -13.21 -20.82
CA THR A 419 -8.66 -13.68 -22.17
C THR A 419 -8.63 -15.20 -22.30
N GLU A 420 -8.30 -15.89 -21.22
CA GLU A 420 -8.25 -17.35 -21.15
C GLU A 420 -9.62 -17.95 -20.71
N SER A 421 -10.70 -17.17 -20.76
CA SER A 421 -12.03 -17.59 -20.36
C SER A 421 -12.74 -18.30 -21.51
N ASN A 422 -13.09 -19.59 -21.33
CA ASN A 422 -13.97 -20.33 -22.25
C ASN A 422 -15.42 -20.24 -21.77
N SER A 423 -16.31 -19.75 -22.63
CA SER A 423 -17.76 -19.67 -22.33
C SER A 423 -18.10 -18.84 -21.08
N GLY A 424 -17.27 -17.82 -20.76
CA GLY A 424 -17.47 -16.94 -19.59
C GLY A 424 -16.99 -17.53 -18.26
N VAL A 425 -16.39 -18.72 -18.26
CA VAL A 425 -15.79 -19.33 -17.07
C VAL A 425 -14.26 -19.21 -17.17
N PRO A 426 -13.58 -18.65 -16.17
CA PRO A 426 -12.13 -18.55 -16.13
C PRO A 426 -11.44 -19.91 -16.27
N SER A 427 -10.40 -19.99 -17.10
CA SER A 427 -9.63 -21.22 -17.29
C SER A 427 -8.53 -21.38 -16.24
N ALA A 428 -8.09 -22.64 -16.04
CA ALA A 428 -6.95 -22.92 -15.17
C ALA A 428 -5.66 -22.28 -15.69
N SER A 429 -5.50 -22.13 -17.02
CA SER A 429 -4.33 -21.50 -17.64
C SER A 429 -4.22 -20.01 -17.30
N GLY A 430 -5.31 -19.26 -17.31
CA GLY A 430 -5.30 -17.84 -16.92
C GLY A 430 -4.83 -17.60 -15.49
N PHE A 431 -5.28 -18.45 -14.55
CA PHE A 431 -4.81 -18.41 -13.16
C PHE A 431 -3.33 -18.82 -13.05
N ALA A 432 -2.92 -19.90 -13.72
CA ALA A 432 -1.54 -20.39 -13.70
C ALA A 432 -0.57 -19.36 -14.29
N LEU A 433 -0.92 -18.73 -15.43
CA LEU A 433 -0.11 -17.66 -16.04
C LEU A 433 0.01 -16.45 -15.10
N SER A 434 -1.09 -16.02 -14.49
CA SER A 434 -1.08 -14.90 -13.54
C SER A 434 -0.14 -15.18 -12.35
N LEU A 435 -0.22 -16.36 -11.75
CA LEU A 435 0.65 -16.77 -10.65
C LEU A 435 2.09 -17.00 -11.12
N GLY A 436 2.30 -17.51 -12.33
CA GLY A 436 3.62 -17.67 -12.94
C GLY A 436 4.35 -16.33 -13.11
N ILE A 437 3.66 -15.32 -13.63
CA ILE A 437 4.20 -13.95 -13.74
C ILE A 437 4.47 -13.35 -12.36
N ALA A 438 3.59 -13.58 -11.39
CA ALA A 438 3.78 -13.13 -10.01
C ALA A 438 5.02 -13.79 -9.36
N ALA A 439 5.20 -15.09 -9.54
CA ALA A 439 6.39 -15.80 -9.06
C ALA A 439 7.67 -15.30 -9.74
N ALA A 440 7.65 -15.06 -11.05
CA ALA A 440 8.78 -14.47 -11.79
C ALA A 440 9.11 -13.06 -11.28
N ALA A 441 8.10 -12.21 -11.06
CA ALA A 441 8.27 -10.87 -10.51
C ALA A 441 8.90 -10.92 -9.10
N SER A 442 8.42 -11.80 -8.22
CA SER A 442 9.00 -11.98 -6.88
C SER A 442 10.41 -12.57 -6.94
N GLY A 443 10.70 -13.47 -7.88
CA GLY A 443 12.04 -14.00 -8.13
C GLY A 443 13.02 -12.91 -8.57
N LEU A 444 12.59 -12.02 -9.47
CA LEU A 444 13.37 -10.85 -9.86
C LEU A 444 13.57 -9.89 -8.68
N ALA A 445 12.56 -9.71 -7.83
CA ALA A 445 12.66 -8.93 -6.60
C ALA A 445 13.72 -9.51 -5.65
N THR A 446 13.82 -10.85 -5.55
CA THR A 446 14.85 -11.54 -4.78
C THR A 446 16.25 -11.20 -5.30
N LEU A 447 16.46 -11.33 -6.61
CA LEU A 447 17.74 -11.02 -7.25
C LEU A 447 18.14 -9.55 -7.04
N LEU A 448 17.20 -8.64 -7.27
CA LEU A 448 17.43 -7.20 -7.07
C LEU A 448 17.77 -6.87 -5.62
N SER A 449 17.15 -7.55 -4.66
CA SER A 449 17.45 -7.36 -3.23
C SER A 449 18.90 -7.72 -2.91
N LEU A 450 19.42 -8.82 -3.45
CA LEU A 450 20.82 -9.23 -3.30
C LEU A 450 21.81 -8.24 -3.95
N LEU A 451 21.38 -7.56 -5.03
CA LEU A 451 22.17 -6.55 -5.72
C LEU A 451 22.16 -5.19 -5.03
N ILE A 452 21.35 -4.98 -3.98
CA ILE A 452 21.39 -3.75 -3.18
C ILE A 452 22.74 -3.67 -2.47
N PRO A 453 23.47 -2.53 -2.52
CA PRO A 453 24.76 -2.39 -1.87
C PRO A 453 24.68 -2.69 -0.37
N ALA A 454 25.70 -3.37 0.17
CA ALA A 454 25.80 -3.61 1.61
C ALA A 454 25.83 -2.28 2.36
N GLN A 455 25.09 -2.19 3.45
CA GLN A 455 25.23 -1.07 4.36
C GLN A 455 26.60 -1.19 5.05
N ARG A 456 27.58 -0.36 4.64
CA ARG A 456 28.84 -0.28 5.38
C ARG A 456 28.52 0.22 6.78
N ASP A 457 28.87 -0.57 7.79
CA ASP A 457 28.76 -0.17 9.19
C ASP A 457 29.50 1.17 9.36
N ARG A 458 28.74 2.25 9.56
CA ARG A 458 29.29 3.55 10.00
C ARG A 458 29.61 3.54 11.50
N HIS A 459 29.96 2.39 12.05
CA HIS A 459 30.36 2.22 13.44
C HIS A 459 31.87 1.94 13.54
N GLY A 460 32.68 2.74 12.85
CA GLY A 460 34.13 2.62 12.85
C GLY A 460 34.82 3.92 12.45
N SER A 461 34.57 4.98 13.20
CA SER A 461 35.50 6.12 13.35
C SER A 461 35.00 7.05 14.44
#